data_c3e782cf1a46d744ca56e0c1e3031a96
#
_entry.id   c3e782cf1a46d744ca56e0c1e3031a96
#
_cell.length_a   1.000
_cell.length_b   1.000
_cell.length_c   1.000
_cell.angle_alpha   90.00
_cell.angle_beta   90.00
_cell.angle_gamma   90.00
#
_symmetry.space_group_name_H-M   'P 1'
#
loop_
_entity.id
_entity.type
_entity.pdbx_description
1 polymer ?
#
loop_
_entity_poly.entity_id
_entity_poly.type
_entity_poly.pdbx_seq_one_letter_code
_entity_poly.pdbx_strand_id
1 'polypeptide(L)'
;MIDLAPILIPAFSFAAVAAVAIVAGNYVAVQARMRRRLPAARMPFDMSKESGFQTLHAFVARHFDAKRLGIDGAIRDKLRRDLLRAGYFRSYAVNYYVLARLGAVVVLPIVTYASVELLRPDAPAILKIALVLIVALTAVAAPDAYLARRQRQLALRYRQIFPDMLDLLVICIAAGLSLEAAFERVRGEIFKQSHELGNNLEMMGAEMRAGRSTIEALESLADRLGLDEAASFNTMLRQSLELGSDIGEALRIFSEDMRDRRLLRAEEAANKLSVKMILPLGLFIFPVVLLVVMLPVVIKLMTVLR
;
A
#
# COMPACT_ATOMS: atom_id res chain seq x y z
N MET A 1 11.73 -36.94 26.29
CA MET A 1 11.13 -35.59 26.34
C MET A 1 11.79 -34.82 25.24
N ILE A 2 11.02 -34.45 24.18
CA ILE A 2 11.56 -33.68 23.05
C ILE A 2 11.74 -32.26 23.55
N ASP A 3 13.01 -31.83 23.63
CA ASP A 3 13.33 -30.44 23.99
C ASP A 3 12.78 -29.49 22.94
N LEU A 4 11.59 -28.95 23.18
CA LEU A 4 10.94 -27.93 22.34
C LEU A 4 11.60 -26.53 22.44
N ALA A 5 12.52 -26.36 23.40
CA ALA A 5 13.25 -25.11 23.62
C ALA A 5 14.02 -24.59 22.39
N PRO A 6 14.68 -25.40 21.53
CA PRO A 6 15.40 -24.89 20.37
C PRO A 6 14.52 -24.29 19.27
N ILE A 7 13.21 -24.61 19.25
CA ILE A 7 12.26 -24.06 18.26
C ILE A 7 11.52 -22.84 18.84
N LEU A 8 11.27 -22.81 20.14
CA LEU A 8 10.55 -21.72 20.81
C LEU A 8 11.37 -20.41 20.90
N ILE A 9 12.69 -20.51 21.06
CA ILE A 9 13.55 -19.34 21.22
C ILE A 9 13.66 -18.50 19.94
N PRO A 10 13.93 -19.07 18.73
CA PRO A 10 13.90 -18.29 17.50
C PRO A 10 12.47 -17.82 17.15
N ALA A 11 11.45 -18.57 17.52
CA ALA A 11 10.06 -18.15 17.34
C ALA A 11 9.71 -16.94 18.24
N PHE A 12 10.19 -16.90 19.50
CA PHE A 12 9.97 -15.76 20.40
C PHE A 12 10.81 -14.53 20.02
N SER A 13 12.05 -14.71 19.59
CA SER A 13 12.87 -13.60 19.10
C SER A 13 12.31 -13.03 17.80
N PHE A 14 11.83 -13.88 16.90
CA PHE A 14 11.13 -13.45 15.68
C PHE A 14 9.80 -12.76 16.00
N ALA A 15 9.02 -13.27 16.96
CA ALA A 15 7.80 -12.64 17.43
C ALA A 15 8.04 -11.29 18.10
N ALA A 16 9.10 -11.15 18.90
CA ALA A 16 9.49 -9.88 19.51
C ALA A 16 9.93 -8.85 18.45
N VAL A 17 10.70 -9.27 17.45
CA VAL A 17 11.12 -8.45 16.31
C VAL A 17 9.92 -8.07 15.45
N ALA A 18 9.03 -9.02 15.15
CA ALA A 18 7.80 -8.76 14.43
C ALA A 18 6.86 -7.84 15.22
N ALA A 19 6.77 -8.01 16.54
CA ALA A 19 5.99 -7.15 17.42
C ALA A 19 6.53 -5.70 17.43
N VAL A 20 7.84 -5.50 17.51
CA VAL A 20 8.46 -4.17 17.42
C VAL A 20 8.24 -3.55 16.05
N ALA A 21 8.36 -4.30 14.97
CA ALA A 21 8.07 -3.82 13.61
C ALA A 21 6.57 -3.52 13.42
N ILE A 22 5.68 -4.34 13.98
CA ILE A 22 4.22 -4.13 13.99
C ILE A 22 3.86 -2.96 14.90
N VAL A 23 4.48 -2.80 16.06
CA VAL A 23 4.24 -1.68 16.98
C VAL A 23 4.73 -0.38 16.37
N ALA A 24 5.92 -0.34 15.76
CA ALA A 24 6.39 0.83 15.02
C ALA A 24 5.47 1.16 13.84
N GLY A 25 5.05 0.16 13.06
CA GLY A 25 4.08 0.31 11.97
C GLY A 25 2.68 0.69 12.46
N ASN A 26 2.20 0.09 13.56
CA ASN A 26 0.91 0.42 14.18
C ASN A 26 0.93 1.80 14.88
N TYR A 27 2.04 2.21 15.47
CA TYR A 27 2.15 3.54 16.09
C TYR A 27 1.98 4.65 15.05
N VAL A 28 2.55 4.48 13.86
CA VAL A 28 2.31 5.35 12.70
C VAL A 28 0.88 5.22 12.19
N ALA A 29 0.29 4.03 12.20
CA ALA A 29 -1.08 3.78 11.75
C ALA A 29 -2.15 4.21 12.77
N VAL A 30 -1.89 4.10 14.08
CA VAL A 30 -2.80 4.53 15.16
C VAL A 30 -2.88 6.05 15.22
N GLN A 31 -1.78 6.78 15.04
CA GLN A 31 -1.85 8.24 14.88
C GLN A 31 -2.69 8.66 13.66
N ALA A 32 -2.64 7.89 12.58
CA ALA A 32 -3.52 8.11 11.43
C ALA A 32 -4.99 7.77 11.72
N ARG A 33 -5.27 6.79 12.61
CA ARG A 33 -6.65 6.40 13.00
C ARG A 33 -7.28 7.31 14.05
N MET A 34 -6.52 7.84 14.99
CA MET A 34 -7.06 8.77 16.00
C MET A 34 -7.53 10.09 15.37
N ARG A 35 -6.93 10.55 14.28
CA ARG A 35 -7.40 11.72 13.53
C ARG A 35 -8.67 11.47 12.69
N ARG A 36 -9.08 10.22 12.46
CA ARG A 36 -10.33 9.90 11.73
C ARG A 36 -11.61 10.09 12.57
N ARG A 37 -11.50 10.31 13.88
CA ARG A 37 -12.65 10.45 14.77
C ARG A 37 -12.99 11.89 15.20
N LEU A 38 -12.23 12.88 14.73
CA LEU A 38 -12.54 14.28 14.94
C LEU A 38 -13.36 14.81 13.75
N PRO A 39 -14.56 15.38 13.98
CA PRO A 39 -15.36 15.95 12.90
C PRO A 39 -14.57 17.09 12.25
N ALA A 40 -14.64 17.16 10.93
CA ALA A 40 -14.00 18.17 10.10
C ALA A 40 -14.63 19.56 10.36
N ALA A 41 -14.27 20.20 11.47
CA ALA A 41 -14.40 21.63 11.61
C ALA A 41 -13.18 22.25 10.91
N ARG A 42 -13.48 23.05 9.91
CA ARG A 42 -12.59 23.97 9.18
C ARG A 42 -11.32 24.30 9.96
N MET A 43 -10.18 23.74 9.57
CA MET A 43 -8.90 24.33 9.94
C MET A 43 -8.14 24.67 8.66
N PRO A 44 -7.80 25.97 8.48
CA PRO A 44 -6.77 26.34 7.54
C PRO A 44 -5.50 25.58 7.97
N PHE A 45 -4.69 25.20 7.00
CA PHE A 45 -3.41 24.53 7.19
C PHE A 45 -2.50 25.41 8.07
N ASP A 46 -2.70 25.34 9.38
CA ASP A 46 -1.92 26.09 10.37
C ASP A 46 -0.74 25.24 10.81
N MET A 47 0.45 25.64 10.36
CA MET A 47 1.73 25.02 10.67
C MET A 47 2.22 25.31 12.10
N SER A 48 1.43 25.91 12.98
CA SER A 48 1.96 26.53 14.21
C SER A 48 1.69 25.83 15.54
N LYS A 49 1.00 24.68 15.59
CA LYS A 49 0.70 24.02 16.88
C LYS A 49 1.11 22.55 16.99
N GLU A 50 2.41 22.32 17.09
CA GLU A 50 2.95 21.07 17.69
C GLU A 50 4.24 21.38 18.48
N SER A 51 4.11 22.03 19.62
CA SER A 51 5.26 22.47 20.45
C SER A 51 5.99 21.37 21.23
N GLY A 52 5.50 20.14 21.25
CA GLY A 52 6.16 19.02 21.97
C GLY A 52 7.01 18.12 21.09
N PHE A 53 6.73 18.05 19.79
CA PHE A 53 7.48 17.25 18.82
C PHE A 53 8.53 18.04 18.05
N GLN A 54 8.47 19.37 18.11
CA GLN A 54 9.40 20.27 17.37
C GLN A 54 10.85 20.16 17.85
N THR A 55 11.09 19.87 19.11
CA THR A 55 12.44 19.70 19.65
C THR A 55 13.12 18.42 19.14
N LEU A 56 12.40 17.32 19.06
CA LEU A 56 12.90 16.07 18.46
C LEU A 56 13.04 16.20 16.94
N HIS A 57 12.11 16.90 16.28
CA HIS A 57 12.17 17.20 14.84
C HIS A 57 13.35 18.13 14.49
N ALA A 58 13.58 19.17 15.30
CA ALA A 58 14.69 20.10 15.10
C ALA A 58 16.03 19.40 15.33
N PHE A 59 16.13 18.52 16.31
CA PHE A 59 17.33 17.74 16.59
C PHE A 59 17.64 16.74 15.47
N VAL A 60 16.64 16.00 15.01
CA VAL A 60 16.77 15.03 13.91
C VAL A 60 17.04 15.73 12.58
N ALA A 61 16.37 16.84 12.28
CA ALA A 61 16.60 17.61 11.06
C ALA A 61 17.97 18.28 11.05
N ARG A 62 18.49 18.66 12.22
CA ARG A 62 19.76 19.37 12.34
C ARG A 62 20.99 18.43 12.28
N HIS A 63 20.84 17.16 12.73
CA HIS A 63 21.94 16.18 12.79
C HIS A 63 21.86 15.11 11.71
N PHE A 64 20.67 14.84 11.16
CA PHE A 64 20.44 13.84 10.12
C PHE A 64 19.86 14.49 8.86
N ASP A 65 20.59 15.45 8.30
CA ASP A 65 20.27 15.94 6.97
C ASP A 65 20.64 14.82 5.96
N ALA A 66 19.62 14.31 5.23
CA ALA A 66 19.78 13.23 4.24
C ALA A 66 20.83 13.55 3.16
N LYS A 67 21.17 14.85 2.99
CA LYS A 67 22.29 15.31 2.16
C LYS A 67 23.65 14.88 2.66
N ARG A 68 23.83 14.69 3.99
CA ARG A 68 25.11 14.25 4.58
C ARG A 68 25.29 12.73 4.54
N LEU A 69 24.21 11.97 4.35
CA LEU A 69 24.23 10.51 4.29
C LEU A 69 24.49 9.96 2.87
N GLY A 70 24.85 10.81 1.89
CA GLY A 70 25.20 10.36 0.53
C GLY A 70 24.02 9.76 -0.24
N ILE A 71 22.79 10.04 0.18
CA ILE A 71 21.60 9.59 -0.56
C ILE A 71 21.44 10.56 -1.73
N ASP A 72 21.81 10.10 -2.92
CA ASP A 72 21.65 10.82 -4.17
C ASP A 72 20.23 11.38 -4.31
N GLY A 73 20.11 12.58 -4.87
CA GLY A 73 18.82 13.25 -5.06
C GLY A 73 17.79 12.33 -5.76
N ALA A 74 18.24 11.52 -6.71
CA ALA A 74 17.43 10.55 -7.43
C ALA A 74 16.80 9.47 -6.52
N ILE A 75 17.54 8.96 -5.53
CA ILE A 75 17.05 7.97 -4.56
C ILE A 75 16.01 8.61 -3.63
N ARG A 76 16.27 9.82 -3.20
CA ARG A 76 15.34 10.60 -2.35
C ARG A 76 14.03 10.91 -3.08
N ASP A 77 14.11 11.29 -4.35
CA ASP A 77 12.93 11.58 -5.18
C ASP A 77 12.12 10.31 -5.47
N LYS A 78 12.78 9.18 -5.72
CA LYS A 78 12.11 7.89 -5.83
C LYS A 78 11.39 7.54 -4.52
N LEU A 79 12.07 7.62 -3.39
CA LEU A 79 11.49 7.31 -2.09
C LEU A 79 10.33 8.26 -1.75
N ARG A 80 10.44 9.54 -2.10
CA ARG A 80 9.35 10.51 -1.94
C ARG A 80 8.12 10.12 -2.77
N ARG A 81 8.31 9.74 -4.04
CA ARG A 81 7.21 9.24 -4.89
C ARG A 81 6.57 7.99 -4.30
N ASP A 82 7.37 7.04 -3.84
CA ASP A 82 6.88 5.80 -3.25
C ASP A 82 6.10 6.04 -1.96
N LEU A 83 6.52 6.98 -1.12
CA LEU A 83 5.80 7.39 0.08
C LEU A 83 4.50 8.14 -0.24
N LEU A 84 4.50 9.02 -1.24
CA LEU A 84 3.28 9.68 -1.72
C LEU A 84 2.26 8.67 -2.23
N ARG A 85 2.68 7.66 -3.01
CA ARG A 85 1.84 6.54 -3.45
C ARG A 85 1.29 5.71 -2.28
N ALA A 86 2.01 5.63 -1.18
CA ALA A 86 1.56 4.98 0.05
C ALA A 86 0.66 5.87 0.93
N GLY A 87 0.37 7.10 0.50
CA GLY A 87 -0.50 8.05 1.22
C GLY A 87 0.20 8.83 2.33
N TYR A 88 1.52 8.92 2.31
CA TYR A 88 2.31 9.74 3.25
C TYR A 88 2.67 11.07 2.63
N PHE A 89 1.80 12.08 2.80
CA PHE A 89 1.94 13.40 2.15
C PHE A 89 2.88 14.37 2.88
N ARG A 90 3.37 14.03 4.08
CA ARG A 90 4.19 14.92 4.89
C ARG A 90 5.64 14.95 4.43
N SER A 91 6.24 16.14 4.36
CA SER A 91 7.63 16.34 3.91
C SER A 91 8.67 15.57 4.73
N TYR A 92 8.40 15.36 6.01
CA TYR A 92 9.29 14.63 6.91
C TYR A 92 9.14 13.09 6.85
N ALA A 93 8.16 12.58 6.09
CA ALA A 93 7.93 11.13 5.96
C ALA A 93 9.17 10.41 5.41
N VAL A 94 9.91 11.04 4.49
CA VAL A 94 11.16 10.49 3.93
C VAL A 94 12.21 10.30 5.02
N ASN A 95 12.44 11.34 5.86
CA ASN A 95 13.46 11.28 6.90
C ASN A 95 13.11 10.23 7.97
N TYR A 96 11.82 10.14 8.35
CA TYR A 96 11.36 9.10 9.28
C TYR A 96 11.50 7.70 8.73
N TYR A 97 11.17 7.51 7.46
CA TYR A 97 11.33 6.21 6.82
C TYR A 97 12.79 5.76 6.78
N VAL A 98 13.70 6.67 6.40
CA VAL A 98 15.14 6.41 6.37
C VAL A 98 15.66 6.10 7.76
N LEU A 99 15.30 6.88 8.79
CA LEU A 99 15.69 6.64 10.16
C LEU A 99 15.15 5.31 10.71
N ALA A 100 13.88 5.01 10.45
CA ALA A 100 13.29 3.75 10.87
C ALA A 100 13.97 2.55 10.18
N ARG A 101 14.32 2.68 8.90
CA ARG A 101 15.04 1.65 8.15
C ARG A 101 16.45 1.45 8.69
N LEU A 102 17.22 2.52 8.85
CA LEU A 102 18.58 2.45 9.42
C LEU A 102 18.56 1.91 10.85
N GLY A 103 17.62 2.40 11.68
CA GLY A 103 17.44 1.90 13.04
C GLY A 103 17.11 0.41 13.07
N ALA A 104 16.21 -0.05 12.21
CA ALA A 104 15.86 -1.47 12.12
C ALA A 104 17.05 -2.34 11.72
N VAL A 105 17.82 -1.91 10.71
CA VAL A 105 18.98 -2.67 10.20
C VAL A 105 20.10 -2.76 11.23
N VAL A 106 20.27 -1.77 12.12
CA VAL A 106 21.31 -1.78 13.15
C VAL A 106 20.82 -2.43 14.45
N VAL A 107 19.65 -2.02 14.95
CA VAL A 107 19.16 -2.43 16.26
C VAL A 107 18.71 -3.89 16.27
N LEU A 108 18.01 -4.37 15.23
CA LEU A 108 17.46 -5.71 15.23
C LEU A 108 18.53 -6.82 15.26
N PRO A 109 19.60 -6.78 14.45
CA PRO A 109 20.69 -7.76 14.55
C PRO A 109 21.40 -7.74 15.90
N ILE A 110 21.66 -6.54 16.48
CA ILE A 110 22.31 -6.40 17.78
C ILE A 110 21.45 -7.00 18.89
N VAL A 111 20.16 -6.68 18.92
CA VAL A 111 19.21 -7.23 19.90
C VAL A 111 19.10 -8.76 19.74
N THR A 112 19.08 -9.26 18.50
CA THR A 112 19.03 -10.70 18.24
C THR A 112 20.29 -11.40 18.75
N TYR A 113 21.47 -10.85 18.46
CA TYR A 113 22.74 -11.40 18.93
C TYR A 113 22.80 -11.43 20.47
N ALA A 114 22.48 -10.31 21.12
CA ALA A 114 22.45 -10.19 22.58
C ALA A 114 21.43 -11.15 23.22
N SER A 115 20.26 -11.32 22.61
CA SER A 115 19.22 -12.23 23.09
C SER A 115 19.66 -13.69 23.00
N VAL A 116 20.30 -14.08 21.91
CA VAL A 116 20.83 -15.45 21.75
C VAL A 116 21.97 -15.73 22.71
N GLU A 117 22.87 -14.76 22.93
CA GLU A 117 23.98 -14.89 23.88
C GLU A 117 23.49 -15.04 25.33
N LEU A 118 22.46 -14.28 25.71
CA LEU A 118 21.89 -14.31 27.06
C LEU A 118 21.08 -15.61 27.33
N LEU A 119 20.33 -16.11 26.33
CA LEU A 119 19.46 -17.26 26.51
C LEU A 119 20.15 -18.62 26.26
N ARG A 120 21.16 -18.64 25.37
CA ARG A 120 21.93 -19.84 25.02
C ARG A 120 23.39 -19.51 24.69
N PRO A 121 24.24 -19.32 25.69
CA PRO A 121 25.67 -19.09 25.48
C PRO A 121 26.35 -20.27 24.75
N ASP A 122 25.88 -21.51 24.97
CA ASP A 122 26.44 -22.72 24.40
C ASP A 122 26.01 -23.02 22.93
N ALA A 123 25.20 -22.15 22.31
CA ALA A 123 24.78 -22.34 20.93
C ALA A 123 25.99 -22.23 19.98
N PRO A 124 26.11 -23.11 18.96
CA PRO A 124 27.21 -23.05 18.01
C PRO A 124 27.24 -21.70 17.28
N ALA A 125 28.45 -21.16 17.09
CA ALA A 125 28.64 -19.84 16.47
C ALA A 125 27.95 -19.72 15.09
N ILE A 126 27.95 -20.79 14.32
CA ILE A 126 27.27 -20.87 13.02
C ILE A 126 25.77 -20.57 13.14
N LEU A 127 25.10 -21.10 14.16
CA LEU A 127 23.67 -20.87 14.38
C LEU A 127 23.40 -19.41 14.77
N LYS A 128 24.25 -18.81 15.62
CA LYS A 128 24.17 -17.39 16.03
C LYS A 128 24.31 -16.49 14.80
N ILE A 129 25.33 -16.74 13.98
CA ILE A 129 25.59 -15.94 12.76
C ILE A 129 24.45 -16.10 11.73
N ALA A 130 23.97 -17.31 11.50
CA ALA A 130 22.88 -17.57 10.55
C ALA A 130 21.60 -16.83 10.98
N LEU A 131 21.26 -16.85 12.27
CA LEU A 131 20.07 -16.17 12.79
C LEU A 131 20.18 -14.64 12.68
N VAL A 132 21.34 -14.08 13.02
CA VAL A 132 21.61 -12.64 12.85
C VAL A 132 21.51 -12.22 11.39
N LEU A 133 22.05 -13.04 10.47
CA LEU A 133 21.99 -12.77 9.04
C LEU A 133 20.56 -12.79 8.50
N ILE A 134 19.75 -13.79 8.90
CA ILE A 134 18.32 -13.86 8.52
C ILE A 134 17.56 -12.62 9.01
N VAL A 135 17.79 -12.22 10.25
CA VAL A 135 17.16 -11.02 10.83
C VAL A 135 17.63 -9.75 10.12
N ALA A 136 18.90 -9.64 9.80
CA ALA A 136 19.41 -8.49 9.03
C ALA A 136 18.78 -8.40 7.63
N LEU A 137 18.66 -9.52 6.90
CA LEU A 137 18.01 -9.57 5.59
C LEU A 137 16.53 -9.21 5.67
N THR A 138 15.81 -9.73 6.68
CA THR A 138 14.40 -9.38 6.89
C THR A 138 14.22 -7.93 7.31
N ALA A 139 15.11 -7.35 8.10
CA ALA A 139 15.09 -5.95 8.51
C ALA A 139 15.23 -4.99 7.30
N VAL A 140 15.99 -5.38 6.29
CA VAL A 140 16.12 -4.61 5.03
C VAL A 140 14.88 -4.74 4.16
N ALA A 141 14.32 -5.95 4.02
CA ALA A 141 13.22 -6.24 3.11
C ALA A 141 11.83 -5.84 3.66
N ALA A 142 11.63 -5.91 4.98
CA ALA A 142 10.32 -5.68 5.60
C ALA A 142 9.75 -4.27 5.38
N PRO A 143 10.51 -3.17 5.49
CA PRO A 143 9.99 -1.82 5.24
C PRO A 143 9.53 -1.63 3.79
N ASP A 144 10.29 -2.15 2.82
CA ASP A 144 9.96 -2.06 1.39
C ASP A 144 8.72 -2.91 1.06
N ALA A 145 8.61 -4.11 1.61
CA ALA A 145 7.44 -4.97 1.47
C ALA A 145 6.17 -4.34 2.09
N TYR A 146 6.31 -3.69 3.25
CA TYR A 146 5.21 -2.95 3.88
C TYR A 146 4.74 -1.79 2.99
N LEU A 147 5.67 -1.00 2.46
CA LEU A 147 5.38 0.14 1.59
C LEU A 147 4.67 -0.33 0.32
N ALA A 148 5.18 -1.38 -0.33
CA ALA A 148 4.58 -1.97 -1.53
C ALA A 148 3.16 -2.53 -1.28
N ARG A 149 2.93 -3.19 -0.13
CA ARG A 149 1.60 -3.65 0.26
C ARG A 149 0.63 -2.48 0.47
N ARG A 150 1.09 -1.42 1.12
CA ARG A 150 0.29 -0.22 1.37
C ARG A 150 -0.09 0.49 0.08
N GLN A 151 0.86 0.65 -0.84
CA GLN A 151 0.63 1.20 -2.18
C GLN A 151 -0.43 0.39 -2.94
N ARG A 152 -0.29 -0.93 -2.99
CA ARG A 152 -1.28 -1.82 -3.65
C ARG A 152 -2.67 -1.69 -3.04
N GLN A 153 -2.78 -1.63 -1.70
CA GLN A 153 -4.07 -1.47 -1.03
C GLN A 153 -4.72 -0.13 -1.36
N LEU A 154 -3.95 0.96 -1.42
CA LEU A 154 -4.46 2.27 -1.80
C LEU A 154 -4.84 2.32 -3.28
N ALA A 155 -4.01 1.78 -4.17
CA ALA A 155 -4.31 1.70 -5.59
C ALA A 155 -5.64 0.94 -5.85
N LEU A 156 -5.86 -0.18 -5.15
CA LEU A 156 -7.14 -0.91 -5.26
C LEU A 156 -8.33 -0.07 -4.78
N ARG A 157 -8.19 0.71 -3.70
CA ARG A 157 -9.24 1.62 -3.24
C ARG A 157 -9.49 2.76 -4.22
N TYR A 158 -8.43 3.38 -4.73
CA TYR A 158 -8.54 4.44 -5.72
C TYR A 158 -9.24 3.95 -6.99
N ARG A 159 -8.90 2.74 -7.47
CA ARG A 159 -9.53 2.10 -8.62
C ARG A 159 -11.04 1.89 -8.45
N GLN A 160 -11.51 1.72 -7.21
CA GLN A 160 -12.94 1.60 -6.92
C GLN A 160 -13.67 2.95 -6.94
N ILE A 161 -13.00 4.03 -6.51
CA ILE A 161 -13.60 5.37 -6.37
C ILE A 161 -13.40 6.19 -7.65
N PHE A 162 -12.41 5.84 -8.47
CA PHE A 162 -12.03 6.62 -9.65
C PHE A 162 -13.18 6.81 -10.66
N PRO A 163 -14.01 5.78 -10.99
CA PRO A 163 -15.18 5.99 -11.84
C PRO A 163 -16.17 6.99 -11.26
N ASP A 164 -16.46 6.90 -9.94
CA ASP A 164 -17.38 7.82 -9.28
C ASP A 164 -16.87 9.28 -9.33
N MET A 165 -15.55 9.46 -9.26
CA MET A 165 -14.90 10.76 -9.43
C MET A 165 -15.09 11.30 -10.86
N LEU A 166 -14.95 10.44 -11.88
CA LEU A 166 -15.16 10.82 -13.29
C LEU A 166 -16.61 11.21 -13.54
N ASP A 167 -17.57 10.46 -12.99
CA ASP A 167 -18.99 10.78 -13.10
C ASP A 167 -19.31 12.18 -12.55
N LEU A 168 -18.74 12.52 -11.39
CA LEU A 168 -18.89 13.86 -10.82
C LEU A 168 -18.25 14.93 -11.70
N LEU A 169 -17.10 14.63 -12.33
CA LEU A 169 -16.46 15.55 -13.29
C LEU A 169 -17.35 15.77 -14.52
N VAL A 170 -17.91 14.70 -15.09
CA VAL A 170 -18.84 14.80 -16.22
C VAL A 170 -20.01 15.72 -15.88
N ILE A 171 -20.64 15.55 -14.73
CA ILE A 171 -21.76 16.38 -14.27
C ILE A 171 -21.33 17.85 -14.13
N CYS A 172 -20.15 18.10 -13.55
CA CYS A 172 -19.66 19.46 -13.36
C CYS A 172 -19.34 20.15 -14.69
N ILE A 173 -18.73 19.45 -15.65
CA ILE A 173 -18.42 19.97 -16.98
C ILE A 173 -19.72 20.20 -17.78
N ALA A 174 -20.67 19.26 -17.73
CA ALA A 174 -21.98 19.41 -18.37
C ALA A 174 -22.78 20.60 -17.79
N ALA A 175 -22.55 20.96 -16.52
CA ALA A 175 -23.10 22.15 -15.90
C ALA A 175 -22.36 23.47 -16.29
N GLY A 176 -21.33 23.39 -17.17
CA GLY A 176 -20.59 24.56 -17.69
C GLY A 176 -19.43 25.00 -16.81
N LEU A 177 -18.98 24.20 -15.84
CA LEU A 177 -17.78 24.53 -15.08
C LEU A 177 -16.52 24.31 -15.92
N SER A 178 -15.51 25.17 -15.74
CA SER A 178 -14.19 24.88 -16.28
C SER A 178 -13.61 23.61 -15.67
N LEU A 179 -12.64 22.99 -16.34
CA LEU A 179 -12.02 21.74 -15.88
C LEU A 179 -11.39 21.91 -14.46
N GLU A 180 -10.72 23.03 -14.21
CA GLU A 180 -10.13 23.37 -12.92
C GLU A 180 -11.19 23.51 -11.82
N ALA A 181 -12.28 24.23 -12.11
CA ALA A 181 -13.40 24.42 -11.19
C ALA A 181 -14.12 23.10 -10.89
N ALA A 182 -14.24 22.23 -11.91
CA ALA A 182 -14.82 20.91 -11.77
C ALA A 182 -13.97 20.02 -10.82
N PHE A 183 -12.65 20.00 -10.99
CA PHE A 183 -11.77 19.25 -10.08
C PHE A 183 -11.84 19.76 -8.64
N GLU A 184 -11.88 21.08 -8.43
CA GLU A 184 -12.00 21.66 -7.10
C GLU A 184 -13.35 21.29 -6.44
N ARG A 185 -14.44 21.28 -7.22
CA ARG A 185 -15.76 20.86 -6.74
C ARG A 185 -15.81 19.39 -6.36
N VAL A 186 -15.28 18.54 -7.25
CA VAL A 186 -15.22 17.08 -7.06
C VAL A 186 -14.35 16.69 -5.89
N ARG A 187 -13.22 17.40 -5.67
CA ARG A 187 -12.35 17.22 -4.51
C ARG A 187 -13.14 17.23 -3.20
N GLY A 188 -14.04 18.20 -3.04
CA GLY A 188 -14.85 18.33 -1.82
C GLY A 188 -15.72 17.09 -1.53
N GLU A 189 -16.25 16.46 -2.58
CA GLU A 189 -17.07 15.27 -2.43
C GLU A 189 -16.23 14.00 -2.23
N ILE A 190 -15.17 13.84 -3.03
CA ILE A 190 -14.24 12.71 -2.92
C ILE A 190 -13.54 12.68 -1.56
N PHE A 191 -13.26 13.84 -0.96
CA PHE A 191 -12.66 13.91 0.37
C PHE A 191 -13.52 13.23 1.45
N LYS A 192 -14.85 13.23 1.30
CA LYS A 192 -15.77 12.54 2.23
C LYS A 192 -15.69 11.01 2.08
N GLN A 193 -15.43 10.51 0.87
CA GLN A 193 -15.32 9.08 0.59
C GLN A 193 -13.92 8.54 0.88
N SER A 194 -12.88 9.28 0.51
CA SER A 194 -11.48 8.90 0.68
C SER A 194 -10.61 10.12 0.94
N HIS A 195 -10.11 10.22 2.17
CA HIS A 195 -9.18 11.29 2.57
C HIS A 195 -7.88 11.23 1.76
N GLU A 196 -7.38 10.03 1.46
CA GLU A 196 -6.14 9.85 0.73
C GLU A 196 -6.28 10.33 -0.73
N LEU A 197 -7.40 10.03 -1.40
CA LEU A 197 -7.67 10.52 -2.75
C LEU A 197 -7.95 12.03 -2.74
N GLY A 198 -8.73 12.51 -1.78
CA GLY A 198 -8.98 13.93 -1.57
C GLY A 198 -7.71 14.74 -1.39
N ASN A 199 -6.73 14.25 -0.60
CA ASN A 199 -5.42 14.87 -0.45
C ASN A 199 -4.61 14.90 -1.76
N ASN A 200 -4.71 13.85 -2.59
CA ASN A 200 -4.07 13.85 -3.91
C ASN A 200 -4.66 14.90 -4.84
N LEU A 201 -6.00 15.05 -4.83
CA LEU A 201 -6.69 16.09 -5.58
C LEU A 201 -6.36 17.50 -5.04
N GLU A 202 -6.23 17.67 -3.72
CA GLU A 202 -5.78 18.94 -3.10
C GLU A 202 -4.38 19.32 -3.58
N MET A 203 -3.45 18.35 -3.62
CA MET A 203 -2.10 18.60 -4.15
C MET A 203 -2.14 18.99 -5.62
N MET A 204 -2.96 18.31 -6.43
CA MET A 204 -3.16 18.67 -7.84
C MET A 204 -3.68 20.12 -7.98
N GLY A 205 -4.71 20.48 -7.20
CA GLY A 205 -5.23 21.85 -7.17
C GLY A 205 -4.18 22.88 -6.72
N ALA A 206 -3.33 22.53 -5.76
CA ALA A 206 -2.23 23.38 -5.33
C ALA A 206 -1.17 23.57 -6.44
N GLU A 207 -0.86 22.52 -7.20
CA GLU A 207 0.05 22.58 -8.35
C GLU A 207 -0.51 23.50 -9.43
N MET A 208 -1.81 23.42 -9.75
CA MET A 208 -2.47 24.32 -10.70
C MET A 208 -2.46 25.77 -10.21
N ARG A 209 -2.76 26.02 -8.93
CA ARG A 209 -2.67 27.37 -8.33
C ARG A 209 -1.24 27.92 -8.33
N ALA A 210 -0.23 27.06 -8.31
CA ALA A 210 1.18 27.44 -8.44
C ALA A 210 1.62 27.71 -9.90
N GLY A 211 0.69 27.64 -10.87
CA GLY A 211 0.95 27.97 -12.28
C GLY A 211 1.33 26.77 -13.16
N ARG A 212 1.24 25.54 -12.65
CA ARG A 212 1.40 24.35 -13.51
C ARG A 212 0.16 24.18 -14.40
N SER A 213 0.38 23.71 -15.62
CA SER A 213 -0.74 23.38 -16.50
C SER A 213 -1.59 22.24 -15.91
N THR A 214 -2.88 22.23 -16.24
CA THR A 214 -3.82 21.18 -15.79
C THR A 214 -3.34 19.80 -16.18
N ILE A 215 -2.76 19.65 -17.38
CA ILE A 215 -2.23 18.38 -17.88
C ILE A 215 -1.03 17.90 -17.06
N GLU A 216 -0.08 18.78 -16.73
CA GLU A 216 1.08 18.43 -15.90
C GLU A 216 0.67 18.09 -14.47
N ALA A 217 -0.30 18.82 -13.91
CA ALA A 217 -0.84 18.54 -12.59
C ALA A 217 -1.57 17.18 -12.55
N LEU A 218 -2.29 16.86 -13.62
CA LEU A 218 -2.98 15.57 -13.78
C LEU A 218 -1.98 14.42 -13.98
N GLU A 219 -0.89 14.62 -14.72
CA GLU A 219 0.20 13.66 -14.85
C GLU A 219 0.83 13.34 -13.49
N SER A 220 1.10 14.39 -12.71
CA SER A 220 1.58 14.23 -11.33
C SER A 220 0.58 13.48 -10.44
N LEU A 221 -0.72 13.72 -10.63
CA LEU A 221 -1.78 12.99 -9.94
C LEU A 221 -1.76 11.51 -10.33
N ALA A 222 -1.72 11.19 -11.63
CA ALA A 222 -1.68 9.82 -12.14
C ALA A 222 -0.49 9.04 -11.56
N ASP A 223 0.68 9.67 -11.54
CA ASP A 223 1.89 9.10 -10.93
C ASP A 223 1.72 8.82 -9.43
N ARG A 224 1.09 9.73 -8.68
CA ARG A 224 0.83 9.57 -7.24
C ARG A 224 -0.19 8.48 -6.95
N LEU A 225 -1.22 8.34 -7.80
CA LEU A 225 -2.23 7.31 -7.63
C LEU A 225 -1.69 5.92 -7.99
N GLY A 226 -0.75 5.83 -8.94
CA GLY A 226 -0.20 4.58 -9.44
C GLY A 226 -1.27 3.72 -10.12
N LEU A 227 -2.20 4.36 -10.85
CA LEU A 227 -3.28 3.73 -11.58
C LEU A 227 -3.08 3.90 -13.08
N ASP A 228 -3.17 2.81 -13.81
CA ASP A 228 -3.14 2.83 -15.29
C ASP A 228 -4.32 3.61 -15.86
N GLU A 229 -5.47 3.52 -15.19
CA GLU A 229 -6.69 4.25 -15.55
C GLU A 229 -6.50 5.77 -15.45
N ALA A 230 -5.78 6.25 -14.44
CA ALA A 230 -5.48 7.68 -14.29
C ALA A 230 -4.48 8.16 -15.35
N ALA A 231 -3.51 7.34 -15.73
CA ALA A 231 -2.58 7.64 -16.82
C ALA A 231 -3.31 7.69 -18.18
N SER A 232 -4.21 6.73 -18.43
CA SER A 232 -5.05 6.72 -19.65
C SER A 232 -5.96 7.95 -19.70
N PHE A 233 -6.54 8.33 -18.57
CA PHE A 233 -7.36 9.54 -18.43
C PHE A 233 -6.56 10.81 -18.78
N ASN A 234 -5.34 10.95 -18.25
CA ASN A 234 -4.47 12.08 -18.58
C ASN A 234 -4.14 12.12 -20.09
N THR A 235 -3.86 10.96 -20.69
CA THR A 235 -3.57 10.87 -22.12
C THR A 235 -4.78 11.29 -22.97
N MET A 236 -5.98 10.79 -22.63
CA MET A 236 -7.21 11.14 -23.31
C MET A 236 -7.49 12.65 -23.20
N LEU A 237 -7.35 13.22 -22.00
CA LEU A 237 -7.61 14.64 -21.78
C LEU A 237 -6.62 15.53 -22.55
N ARG A 238 -5.34 15.14 -22.56
CA ARG A 238 -4.30 15.82 -23.37
C ARG A 238 -4.68 15.82 -24.85
N GLN A 239 -5.03 14.67 -25.39
CA GLN A 239 -5.45 14.55 -26.79
C GLN A 239 -6.69 15.40 -27.11
N SER A 240 -7.69 15.40 -26.22
CA SER A 240 -8.90 16.20 -26.41
C SER A 240 -8.60 17.70 -26.44
N LEU A 241 -7.70 18.16 -25.57
CA LEU A 241 -7.26 19.57 -25.53
C LEU A 241 -6.42 19.96 -26.74
N GLU A 242 -5.51 19.09 -27.20
CA GLU A 242 -4.64 19.32 -28.36
C GLU A 242 -5.45 19.35 -29.67
N LEU A 243 -6.47 18.49 -29.79
CA LEU A 243 -7.33 18.39 -30.99
C LEU A 243 -8.51 19.36 -30.97
N GLY A 244 -8.74 20.05 -29.84
CA GLY A 244 -9.88 20.95 -29.68
C GLY A 244 -11.24 20.24 -29.66
N SER A 245 -11.26 18.94 -29.30
CA SER A 245 -12.49 18.17 -29.18
C SER A 245 -13.26 18.51 -27.90
N ASP A 246 -14.58 18.16 -27.90
CA ASP A 246 -15.42 18.38 -26.72
C ASP A 246 -14.95 17.51 -25.54
N ILE A 247 -14.40 18.16 -24.52
CA ILE A 247 -13.90 17.52 -23.29
C ILE A 247 -15.06 16.84 -22.55
N GLY A 248 -16.27 17.41 -22.57
CA GLY A 248 -17.43 16.84 -21.89
C GLY A 248 -17.82 15.48 -22.48
N GLU A 249 -17.85 15.39 -23.81
CA GLU A 249 -18.14 14.13 -24.50
C GLU A 249 -17.03 13.09 -24.31
N ALA A 250 -15.77 13.49 -24.40
CA ALA A 250 -14.62 12.62 -24.14
C ALA A 250 -14.64 12.05 -22.72
N LEU A 251 -14.95 12.90 -21.72
CA LEU A 251 -15.10 12.49 -20.33
C LEU A 251 -16.24 11.51 -20.13
N ARG A 252 -17.37 11.74 -20.81
CA ARG A 252 -18.56 10.86 -20.73
C ARG A 252 -18.22 9.46 -21.23
N ILE A 253 -17.64 9.37 -22.42
CA ILE A 253 -17.24 8.09 -23.04
C ILE A 253 -16.22 7.37 -22.13
N PHE A 254 -15.26 8.10 -21.60
CA PHE A 254 -14.25 7.51 -20.72
C PHE A 254 -14.86 7.02 -19.38
N SER A 255 -15.82 7.75 -18.80
CA SER A 255 -16.53 7.34 -17.60
C SER A 255 -17.35 6.06 -17.84
N GLU A 256 -18.05 5.95 -18.98
CA GLU A 256 -18.77 4.75 -19.38
C GLU A 256 -17.83 3.54 -19.52
N ASP A 257 -16.69 3.68 -20.22
CA ASP A 257 -15.66 2.63 -20.32
C ASP A 257 -15.15 2.20 -18.95
N MET A 258 -14.99 3.12 -18.00
CA MET A 258 -14.54 2.78 -16.65
C MET A 258 -15.59 1.98 -15.86
N ARG A 259 -16.88 2.26 -16.05
CA ARG A 259 -17.97 1.48 -15.47
C ARG A 259 -18.01 0.06 -16.03
N ASP A 260 -17.87 -0.08 -17.36
CA ASP A 260 -17.83 -1.38 -18.04
C ASP A 260 -16.64 -2.22 -17.56
N ARG A 261 -15.47 -1.62 -17.47
CA ARG A 261 -14.28 -2.29 -16.89
C ARG A 261 -14.49 -2.72 -15.44
N ARG A 262 -15.26 -1.96 -14.64
CA ARG A 262 -15.61 -2.36 -13.28
C ARG A 262 -16.51 -3.59 -13.27
N LEU A 263 -17.51 -3.65 -14.17
CA LEU A 263 -18.39 -4.80 -14.33
C LEU A 263 -17.62 -6.04 -14.78
N LEU A 264 -16.81 -5.94 -15.82
CA LEU A 264 -15.96 -7.02 -16.33
C LEU A 264 -15.03 -7.59 -15.26
N ARG A 265 -14.43 -6.74 -14.41
CA ARG A 265 -13.60 -7.22 -13.28
C ARG A 265 -14.41 -8.00 -12.25
N ALA A 266 -15.65 -7.61 -11.99
CA ALA A 266 -16.54 -8.35 -11.09
C ALA A 266 -16.91 -9.72 -11.68
N GLU A 267 -17.19 -9.79 -12.97
CA GLU A 267 -17.45 -11.03 -13.71
C GLU A 267 -16.22 -11.95 -13.71
N GLU A 268 -15.03 -11.40 -14.00
CA GLU A 268 -13.79 -12.17 -13.93
C GLU A 268 -13.53 -12.74 -12.52
N ALA A 269 -13.82 -11.95 -11.48
CA ALA A 269 -13.67 -12.40 -10.10
C ALA A 269 -14.64 -13.54 -9.79
N ALA A 270 -15.89 -13.45 -10.24
CA ALA A 270 -16.89 -14.50 -10.09
C ALA A 270 -16.48 -15.78 -10.84
N ASN A 271 -16.03 -15.66 -12.09
CA ASN A 271 -15.57 -16.80 -12.89
C ASN A 271 -14.34 -17.49 -12.29
N LYS A 272 -13.40 -16.73 -11.74
CA LYS A 272 -12.22 -17.27 -11.03
C LYS A 272 -12.61 -18.06 -9.77
N LEU A 273 -13.70 -17.70 -9.09
CA LEU A 273 -14.21 -18.46 -7.94
C LEU A 273 -14.74 -19.83 -8.36
N SER A 274 -15.50 -19.91 -9.46
CA SER A 274 -16.00 -21.19 -9.99
C SER A 274 -14.87 -22.16 -10.27
N VAL A 275 -13.80 -21.71 -10.94
CA VAL A 275 -12.62 -22.55 -11.22
C VAL A 275 -11.90 -22.96 -9.94
N LYS A 276 -11.77 -22.07 -8.95
CA LYS A 276 -11.12 -22.38 -7.68
C LYS A 276 -11.89 -23.43 -6.86
N MET A 277 -13.20 -23.54 -7.03
CA MET A 277 -14.02 -24.53 -6.34
C MET A 277 -13.88 -25.95 -6.90
N ILE A 278 -13.40 -26.09 -8.16
CA ILE A 278 -13.14 -27.41 -8.76
C ILE A 278 -12.05 -28.17 -7.99
N LEU A 279 -11.02 -27.47 -7.51
CA LEU A 279 -9.89 -28.11 -6.84
C LEU A 279 -10.27 -28.79 -5.51
N PRO A 280 -10.95 -28.13 -4.54
CA PRO A 280 -11.40 -28.79 -3.34
C PRO A 280 -12.47 -29.86 -3.64
N LEU A 281 -13.37 -29.61 -4.60
CA LEU A 281 -14.38 -30.57 -5.01
C LEU A 281 -13.73 -31.86 -5.55
N GLY A 282 -12.76 -31.74 -6.45
CA GLY A 282 -12.01 -32.88 -6.98
C GLY A 282 -11.21 -33.59 -5.88
N LEU A 283 -10.57 -32.87 -4.97
CA LEU A 283 -9.76 -33.42 -3.90
C LEU A 283 -10.59 -34.25 -2.89
N PHE A 284 -11.82 -33.84 -2.62
CA PHE A 284 -12.70 -34.55 -1.67
C PHE A 284 -13.57 -35.60 -2.33
N ILE A 285 -14.09 -35.33 -3.53
CA ILE A 285 -14.99 -36.30 -4.22
C ILE A 285 -14.19 -37.46 -4.80
N PHE A 286 -13.02 -37.22 -5.41
CA PHE A 286 -12.25 -38.27 -6.07
C PHE A 286 -11.85 -39.43 -5.16
N PRO A 287 -11.31 -39.21 -3.94
CA PRO A 287 -11.00 -40.30 -3.02
C PRO A 287 -12.23 -41.10 -2.60
N VAL A 288 -13.37 -40.44 -2.38
CA VAL A 288 -14.62 -41.08 -1.98
C VAL A 288 -15.15 -41.98 -3.10
N VAL A 289 -15.18 -41.46 -4.33
CA VAL A 289 -15.61 -42.25 -5.50
C VAL A 289 -14.68 -43.43 -5.74
N LEU A 290 -13.36 -43.20 -5.63
CA LEU A 290 -12.37 -44.28 -5.79
C LEU A 290 -12.56 -45.37 -4.74
N LEU A 291 -12.83 -44.99 -3.48
CA LEU A 291 -13.07 -45.95 -2.40
C LEU A 291 -14.35 -46.75 -2.65
N VAL A 292 -15.45 -46.09 -3.05
CA VAL A 292 -16.73 -46.75 -3.34
C VAL A 292 -16.60 -47.73 -4.52
N VAL A 293 -15.86 -47.38 -5.56
CA VAL A 293 -15.66 -48.24 -6.74
C VAL A 293 -14.67 -49.37 -6.45
N MET A 294 -13.62 -49.14 -5.66
CA MET A 294 -12.60 -50.14 -5.33
C MET A 294 -13.07 -51.15 -4.26
N LEU A 295 -13.95 -50.75 -3.35
CA LEU A 295 -14.41 -51.60 -2.24
C LEU A 295 -14.98 -52.96 -2.72
N PRO A 296 -15.91 -53.04 -3.68
CA PRO A 296 -16.44 -54.31 -4.15
C PRO A 296 -15.37 -55.17 -4.88
N VAL A 297 -14.43 -54.52 -5.57
CA VAL A 297 -13.34 -55.25 -6.26
C VAL A 297 -12.39 -55.89 -5.24
N VAL A 298 -12.01 -55.15 -4.20
CA VAL A 298 -11.16 -55.65 -3.11
C VAL A 298 -11.85 -56.82 -2.38
N ILE A 299 -13.14 -56.70 -2.07
CA ILE A 299 -13.91 -57.79 -1.42
C ILE A 299 -13.94 -59.02 -2.27
N LYS A 300 -14.22 -58.92 -3.59
CA LYS A 300 -14.21 -60.04 -4.51
C LYS A 300 -12.82 -60.70 -4.61
N LEU A 301 -11.77 -59.90 -4.66
CA LEU A 301 -10.40 -60.39 -4.74
C LEU A 301 -10.03 -61.20 -3.46
N MET A 302 -10.41 -60.68 -2.29
CA MET A 302 -10.19 -61.38 -1.02
C MET A 302 -10.98 -62.71 -0.89
N THR A 303 -12.18 -62.77 -1.48
CA THR A 303 -12.99 -64.01 -1.47
C THR A 303 -12.48 -65.09 -2.44
N VAL A 304 -11.83 -64.69 -3.54
CA VAL A 304 -11.24 -65.62 -4.53
C VAL A 304 -9.87 -66.16 -4.09
N LEU A 305 -9.11 -65.34 -3.32
CA LEU A 305 -7.80 -65.74 -2.81
C LEU A 305 -7.84 -66.55 -1.50
N ARG A 306 -9.00 -66.75 -0.93
CA ARG A 306 -9.24 -67.57 0.26
C ARG A 306 -9.85 -68.92 -0.12
#